data_15b09f527f4c698547bf47cfd015a0c9
#
_entry.id   15b09f527f4c698547bf47cfd015a0c9
#
_cell.length_a   1.000
_cell.length_b   1.000
_cell.length_c   1.000
_cell.angle_alpha   90.00
_cell.angle_beta   90.00
_cell.angle_gamma   90.00
#
_symmetry.space_group_name_H-M   'P 1'
#
loop_
_entity.id
_entity.type
_entity.pdbx_description
1 polymer ?
#
loop_
_entity_poly.entity_id
_entity_poly.type
_entity_poly.pdbx_seq_one_letter_code
_entity_poly.pdbx_strand_id
1 'polypeptide(L)'
;FGGCFQTYQRKGHLLDTGIHYVGSLDEGQVMNQYFRYFGIMDKLKIKRLDDAAFDTIYYKGKTYDYAMGYPQFIETICRSFPHEKENLKCYAEQLQAVGNLISVDHLKQGTLALEGMKYFCTSAAHLIADITPDPALRNVLAGSALLYGGLKDVSTFYQHAMINHSYIEGAYRFVDGSMQVSLELINVIRANGGTVLNNSEATRIIVENEKVQGVIINGEERLESDFVISNMHPQRTLEILDKNRSIKNAYISRIRSLENTYGIFTLYLVMKKKSTPYQNRNLYLHANNKVWYDKLLYPGRTTNCMISMQASSEDSQYASVISILTPMYMDELSAWKDTTPEHRGESYQSFKKEKAEQILRFIRGHGIDLSENIEEMYTTTPLSYRDYTGTVDGSAYGIIKDYKCPQIGFVSTRSRLGNLFLTGQNLNVHG
;
A
#
# COMPACT_ATOMS: atom_id res chain seq x y z
N PHE A 1 1.89 -0.52 17.25
CA PHE A 1 2.84 -1.24 16.40
C PHE A 1 2.13 -1.94 15.24
N GLY A 2 2.91 -2.45 14.25
CA GLY A 2 2.36 -3.16 13.08
C GLY A 2 2.34 -2.35 11.79
N GLY A 3 2.59 -1.04 11.82
CA GLY A 3 2.63 -0.21 10.61
C GLY A 3 1.36 -0.31 9.78
N CYS A 4 1.45 -0.74 8.51
CA CYS A 4 0.29 -0.91 7.63
C CYS A 4 -0.64 -2.08 8.01
N PHE A 5 -0.17 -3.01 8.86
CA PHE A 5 -1.00 -4.08 9.43
C PHE A 5 -1.78 -3.64 10.68
N GLN A 6 -1.67 -2.39 11.12
CA GLN A 6 -2.43 -1.91 12.26
C GLN A 6 -3.94 -1.95 11.98
N THR A 7 -4.69 -2.28 13.02
CA THR A 7 -6.11 -1.97 13.13
C THR A 7 -6.32 -1.02 14.30
N TYR A 8 -7.34 -0.21 14.23
CA TYR A 8 -7.78 0.57 15.38
C TYR A 8 -9.27 0.35 15.62
N GLN A 9 -9.69 0.57 16.85
CA GLN A 9 -11.08 0.32 17.23
C GLN A 9 -11.84 1.62 17.45
N ARG A 10 -13.07 1.68 16.93
CA ARG A 10 -14.02 2.75 17.20
C ARG A 10 -15.38 2.14 17.54
N LYS A 11 -15.89 2.41 18.74
CA LYS A 11 -17.17 1.89 19.26
C LYS A 11 -17.36 0.38 19.04
N GLY A 12 -16.32 -0.40 19.20
CA GLY A 12 -16.38 -1.86 19.01
C GLY A 12 -16.05 -2.34 17.58
N HIS A 13 -16.04 -1.46 16.59
CA HIS A 13 -15.70 -1.83 15.20
C HIS A 13 -14.20 -1.78 14.96
N LEU A 14 -13.64 -2.82 14.36
CA LEU A 14 -12.24 -2.87 13.92
C LEU A 14 -12.12 -2.22 12.55
N LEU A 15 -11.14 -1.35 12.39
CA LEU A 15 -10.87 -0.59 11.16
C LEU A 15 -9.42 -0.81 10.75
N ASP A 16 -9.20 -1.41 9.58
CA ASP A 16 -7.86 -1.62 9.02
C ASP A 16 -7.27 -0.30 8.52
N THR A 17 -5.98 -0.05 8.81
CA THR A 17 -5.33 1.21 8.45
C THR A 17 -4.73 1.20 7.04
N GLY A 18 -4.15 0.09 6.60
CA GLY A 18 -3.39 0.05 5.34
C GLY A 18 -3.58 -1.23 4.52
N ILE A 19 -3.71 -2.39 5.14
CA ILE A 19 -3.85 -3.66 4.42
C ILE A 19 -5.33 -4.06 4.35
N HIS A 20 -5.91 -3.99 3.17
CA HIS A 20 -7.31 -4.38 2.92
C HIS A 20 -7.41 -5.76 2.27
N TYR A 21 -6.36 -6.18 1.57
CA TYR A 21 -6.15 -7.52 1.03
C TYR A 21 -4.68 -7.73 0.70
N VAL A 22 -4.28 -8.97 0.48
CA VAL A 22 -2.90 -9.37 0.27
C VAL A 22 -2.83 -10.44 -0.81
N GLY A 23 -1.75 -10.42 -1.59
CA GLY A 23 -1.49 -11.41 -2.63
C GLY A 23 -0.50 -12.49 -2.21
N SER A 24 -0.31 -13.47 -3.06
CA SER A 24 0.75 -14.49 -2.99
C SER A 24 0.75 -15.35 -1.71
N LEU A 25 -0.45 -15.73 -1.22
CA LEU A 25 -0.60 -16.59 -0.03
C LEU A 25 -0.92 -18.07 -0.35
N ASP A 26 -1.09 -18.46 -1.62
CA ASP A 26 -1.22 -19.87 -1.96
C ASP A 26 0.07 -20.63 -1.68
N GLU A 27 -0.03 -21.95 -1.53
CA GLU A 27 1.11 -22.81 -1.24
C GLU A 27 2.23 -22.63 -2.28
N GLY A 28 3.46 -22.44 -1.79
CA GLY A 28 4.64 -22.22 -2.63
C GLY A 28 4.84 -20.77 -3.10
N GLN A 29 3.85 -19.88 -2.95
CA GLN A 29 3.99 -18.46 -3.30
C GLN A 29 4.81 -17.69 -2.27
N VAL A 30 5.37 -16.55 -2.68
CA VAL A 30 6.39 -15.81 -1.92
C VAL A 30 5.93 -15.42 -0.52
N MET A 31 4.74 -14.84 -0.38
CA MET A 31 4.24 -14.41 0.93
C MET A 31 3.91 -15.60 1.84
N ASN A 32 3.37 -16.70 1.26
CA ASN A 32 3.15 -17.95 1.99
C ASN A 32 4.46 -18.49 2.55
N GLN A 33 5.53 -18.51 1.74
CA GLN A 33 6.86 -18.96 2.17
C GLN A 33 7.40 -18.12 3.33
N TYR A 34 7.22 -16.78 3.29
CA TYR A 34 7.62 -15.91 4.41
C TYR A 34 6.85 -16.21 5.69
N PHE A 35 5.52 -16.32 5.59
CA PHE A 35 4.70 -16.58 6.76
C PHE A 35 4.94 -17.97 7.34
N ARG A 36 5.25 -18.97 6.50
CA ARG A 36 5.71 -20.30 6.96
C ARG A 36 7.08 -20.23 7.61
N TYR A 37 8.03 -19.48 7.05
CA TYR A 37 9.35 -19.30 7.66
C TYR A 37 9.28 -18.71 9.06
N PHE A 38 8.39 -17.74 9.26
CA PHE A 38 8.14 -17.17 10.60
C PHE A 38 7.22 -18.03 11.47
N GLY A 39 6.69 -19.12 10.99
CA GLY A 39 5.79 -20.01 11.75
C GLY A 39 4.44 -19.39 12.09
N ILE A 40 3.98 -18.44 11.28
CA ILE A 40 2.70 -17.74 11.52
C ILE A 40 1.58 -18.14 10.56
N MET A 41 1.90 -18.73 9.39
CA MET A 41 0.92 -18.99 8.33
C MET A 41 -0.33 -19.73 8.82
N ASP A 42 -0.14 -20.81 9.58
CA ASP A 42 -1.24 -21.66 10.06
C ASP A 42 -2.02 -21.05 11.24
N LYS A 43 -1.59 -19.90 11.74
CA LYS A 43 -2.24 -19.16 12.83
C LYS A 43 -3.12 -18.01 12.33
N LEU A 44 -2.99 -17.65 11.05
CA LEU A 44 -3.71 -16.55 10.45
C LEU A 44 -5.08 -16.99 9.96
N LYS A 45 -6.10 -16.20 10.27
CA LYS A 45 -7.44 -16.35 9.72
C LYS A 45 -7.53 -15.60 8.39
N ILE A 46 -7.45 -16.31 7.30
CA ILE A 46 -7.48 -15.73 5.95
C ILE A 46 -8.70 -16.22 5.18
N LYS A 47 -9.18 -15.41 4.27
CA LYS A 47 -10.27 -15.74 3.33
C LYS A 47 -9.80 -15.44 1.92
N ARG A 48 -9.78 -16.46 1.05
CA ARG A 48 -9.50 -16.29 -0.38
C ARG A 48 -10.61 -15.47 -1.01
N LEU A 49 -10.27 -14.51 -1.84
CA LEU A 49 -11.22 -13.72 -2.62
C LEU A 49 -11.84 -14.58 -3.74
N ASP A 50 -12.87 -14.06 -4.42
CA ASP A 50 -13.54 -14.78 -5.50
C ASP A 50 -12.58 -15.07 -6.66
N ASP A 51 -12.38 -16.32 -7.00
CA ASP A 51 -11.51 -16.74 -8.10
C ASP A 51 -11.93 -16.16 -9.44
N ALA A 52 -13.22 -16.00 -9.66
CA ALA A 52 -13.76 -15.44 -10.90
C ALA A 52 -13.61 -13.91 -10.99
N ALA A 53 -13.49 -13.22 -9.84
CA ALA A 53 -13.39 -11.77 -9.78
C ALA A 53 -12.90 -11.31 -8.41
N PHE A 54 -11.58 -11.35 -8.16
CA PHE A 54 -11.03 -10.81 -6.92
C PHE A 54 -11.07 -9.27 -6.90
N ASP A 55 -10.96 -8.63 -8.07
CA ASP A 55 -11.15 -7.20 -8.29
C ASP A 55 -12.10 -6.96 -9.46
N THR A 56 -12.90 -5.90 -9.38
CA THR A 56 -13.75 -5.43 -10.48
C THR A 56 -13.43 -3.98 -10.79
N ILE A 57 -13.05 -3.70 -12.03
CA ILE A 57 -12.73 -2.36 -12.52
C ILE A 57 -13.98 -1.73 -13.15
N TYR A 58 -14.45 -0.62 -12.60
CA TYR A 58 -15.53 0.19 -13.17
C TYR A 58 -14.93 1.28 -14.04
N TYR A 59 -15.17 1.18 -15.34
CA TYR A 59 -14.62 2.12 -16.30
C TYR A 59 -15.64 2.42 -17.41
N LYS A 60 -15.96 3.69 -17.63
CA LYS A 60 -16.93 4.16 -18.66
C LYS A 60 -18.29 3.45 -18.59
N GLY A 61 -18.85 3.30 -17.40
CA GLY A 61 -20.16 2.68 -17.20
C GLY A 61 -20.20 1.16 -17.41
N LYS A 62 -19.04 0.51 -17.56
CA LYS A 62 -18.89 -0.94 -17.68
C LYS A 62 -18.02 -1.48 -16.56
N THR A 63 -18.18 -2.77 -16.29
CA THR A 63 -17.38 -3.52 -15.32
C THR A 63 -16.48 -4.51 -16.01
N TYR A 64 -15.27 -4.69 -15.49
CA TYR A 64 -14.28 -5.64 -15.99
C TYR A 64 -13.70 -6.39 -14.82
N ASP A 65 -13.90 -7.69 -14.77
CA ASP A 65 -13.47 -8.52 -13.66
C ASP A 65 -12.03 -9.00 -13.85
N TYR A 66 -11.25 -8.98 -12.78
CA TYR A 66 -9.94 -9.60 -12.69
C TYR A 66 -10.09 -10.94 -11.98
N ALA A 67 -9.92 -12.02 -12.74
CA ALA A 67 -9.97 -13.38 -12.21
C ALA A 67 -8.59 -13.83 -11.70
N MET A 68 -8.55 -14.74 -10.73
CA MET A 68 -7.32 -15.36 -10.27
C MET A 68 -6.83 -16.40 -11.27
N GLY A 69 -5.50 -16.50 -11.38
CA GLY A 69 -4.82 -17.37 -12.33
C GLY A 69 -4.78 -16.76 -13.75
N TYR A 70 -3.61 -16.79 -14.36
CA TYR A 70 -3.40 -16.17 -15.66
C TYR A 70 -4.32 -16.65 -16.79
N PRO A 71 -4.62 -17.97 -16.92
CA PRO A 71 -5.56 -18.43 -17.91
C PRO A 71 -6.96 -17.81 -17.73
N GLN A 72 -7.47 -17.79 -16.53
CA GLN A 72 -8.78 -17.23 -16.17
C GLN A 72 -8.80 -15.70 -16.31
N PHE A 73 -7.73 -15.01 -15.93
CA PHE A 73 -7.56 -13.57 -16.12
C PHE A 73 -7.68 -13.19 -17.58
N ILE A 74 -6.92 -13.87 -18.47
CA ILE A 74 -6.94 -13.64 -19.91
C ILE A 74 -8.34 -13.92 -20.47
N GLU A 75 -8.94 -15.06 -20.13
CA GLU A 75 -10.26 -15.44 -20.62
C GLU A 75 -11.33 -14.42 -20.21
N THR A 76 -11.30 -14.00 -18.94
CA THR A 76 -12.30 -13.07 -18.42
C THR A 76 -12.22 -11.70 -19.07
N ILE A 77 -11.02 -11.15 -19.26
CA ILE A 77 -10.83 -9.87 -19.96
C ILE A 77 -11.18 -10.01 -21.46
N CYS A 78 -10.83 -11.14 -22.10
CA CYS A 78 -11.18 -11.42 -23.50
C CYS A 78 -12.68 -11.39 -23.78
N ARG A 79 -13.57 -11.67 -22.82
CA ARG A 79 -15.02 -11.55 -23.02
C ARG A 79 -15.42 -10.14 -23.44
N SER A 80 -14.73 -9.13 -22.95
CA SER A 80 -14.96 -7.73 -23.31
C SER A 80 -14.08 -7.23 -24.44
N PHE A 81 -12.95 -7.91 -24.70
CA PHE A 81 -11.94 -7.55 -25.70
C PHE A 81 -11.54 -8.78 -26.55
N PRO A 82 -12.45 -9.36 -27.36
CA PRO A 82 -12.22 -10.66 -28.01
C PRO A 82 -11.06 -10.66 -29.01
N HIS A 83 -10.72 -9.50 -29.58
CA HIS A 83 -9.63 -9.35 -30.55
C HIS A 83 -8.25 -9.13 -29.90
N GLU A 84 -8.19 -9.00 -28.57
CA GLU A 84 -6.99 -8.66 -27.80
C GLU A 84 -6.34 -9.88 -27.11
N LYS A 85 -6.75 -11.10 -27.46
CA LYS A 85 -6.30 -12.32 -26.75
C LYS A 85 -4.78 -12.49 -26.76
N GLU A 86 -4.13 -12.27 -27.88
CA GLU A 86 -2.66 -12.41 -28.00
C GLU A 86 -1.94 -11.28 -27.25
N ASN A 87 -2.49 -10.06 -27.30
CA ASN A 87 -1.97 -8.94 -26.53
C ASN A 87 -2.10 -9.17 -25.00
N LEU A 88 -3.21 -9.77 -24.56
CA LEU A 88 -3.40 -10.14 -23.15
C LEU A 88 -2.44 -11.25 -22.70
N LYS A 89 -2.11 -12.21 -23.57
CA LYS A 89 -1.08 -13.21 -23.31
C LYS A 89 0.29 -12.54 -23.15
N CYS A 90 0.66 -11.66 -24.09
CA CYS A 90 1.90 -10.89 -24.00
C CYS A 90 1.97 -10.08 -22.71
N TYR A 91 0.89 -9.41 -22.31
CA TYR A 91 0.82 -8.68 -21.04
C TYR A 91 1.03 -9.62 -19.85
N ALA A 92 0.37 -10.77 -19.82
CA ALA A 92 0.51 -11.77 -18.76
C ALA A 92 1.95 -12.30 -18.67
N GLU A 93 2.60 -12.56 -19.79
CA GLU A 93 4.02 -12.97 -19.84
C GLU A 93 4.94 -11.91 -19.26
N GLN A 94 4.69 -10.62 -19.52
CA GLN A 94 5.48 -9.53 -18.94
C GLN A 94 5.28 -9.45 -17.41
N LEU A 95 4.05 -9.64 -16.91
CA LEU A 95 3.79 -9.68 -15.47
C LEU A 95 4.53 -10.86 -14.80
N GLN A 96 4.43 -12.06 -15.39
CA GLN A 96 5.11 -13.26 -14.90
C GLN A 96 6.63 -13.12 -14.94
N ALA A 97 7.18 -12.50 -15.98
CA ALA A 97 8.62 -12.26 -16.09
C ALA A 97 9.15 -11.40 -14.93
N VAL A 98 8.38 -10.42 -14.46
CA VAL A 98 8.73 -9.63 -13.27
C VAL A 98 8.49 -10.43 -12.00
N GLY A 99 7.36 -11.11 -11.86
CA GLY A 99 7.03 -11.93 -10.69
C GLY A 99 8.08 -13.00 -10.40
N ASN A 100 8.58 -13.65 -11.44
CA ASN A 100 9.63 -14.69 -11.33
C ASN A 100 11.00 -14.15 -10.87
N LEU A 101 11.22 -12.83 -10.93
CA LEU A 101 12.43 -12.20 -10.35
C LEU A 101 12.38 -12.14 -8.82
N ILE A 102 11.19 -12.29 -8.24
CA ILE A 102 10.97 -12.24 -6.80
C ILE A 102 10.93 -13.67 -6.28
N SER A 103 12.07 -14.20 -5.91
CA SER A 103 12.15 -15.51 -5.26
C SER A 103 12.82 -15.42 -3.91
N VAL A 104 12.45 -16.30 -2.99
CA VAL A 104 13.08 -16.40 -1.67
C VAL A 104 14.57 -16.69 -1.81
N ASP A 105 14.99 -17.42 -2.84
CA ASP A 105 16.40 -17.74 -3.08
C ASP A 105 17.21 -16.52 -3.53
N HIS A 106 16.66 -15.68 -4.41
CA HIS A 106 17.31 -14.41 -4.78
C HIS A 106 17.45 -13.48 -3.57
N LEU A 107 16.44 -13.46 -2.69
CA LEU A 107 16.49 -12.66 -1.46
C LEU A 107 17.54 -13.19 -0.48
N LYS A 108 17.67 -14.49 -0.31
CA LYS A 108 18.73 -15.11 0.51
C LYS A 108 20.12 -14.79 -0.02
N GLN A 109 20.31 -14.77 -1.33
CA GLN A 109 21.59 -14.45 -1.98
C GLN A 109 21.88 -12.95 -2.00
N GLY A 110 20.90 -12.09 -1.72
CA GLY A 110 21.04 -10.64 -1.79
C GLY A 110 21.26 -10.13 -3.23
N THR A 111 20.91 -10.93 -4.22
CA THR A 111 21.04 -10.59 -5.65
C THR A 111 19.73 -10.01 -6.15
N LEU A 112 19.74 -8.72 -6.50
CA LEU A 112 18.78 -8.18 -7.45
C LEU A 112 19.23 -8.69 -8.83
N ALA A 113 18.38 -9.48 -9.49
CA ALA A 113 18.66 -9.87 -10.85
C ALA A 113 18.78 -8.62 -11.72
N LEU A 114 19.96 -8.42 -12.35
CA LEU A 114 20.20 -7.29 -13.28
C LEU A 114 19.12 -7.20 -14.37
N GLU A 115 18.52 -8.32 -14.71
CA GLU A 115 17.38 -8.44 -15.61
C GLU A 115 16.15 -7.63 -15.14
N GLY A 116 15.96 -7.46 -13.84
CA GLY A 116 14.87 -6.64 -13.29
C GLY A 116 15.05 -5.15 -13.55
N MET A 117 16.29 -4.68 -13.70
CA MET A 117 16.58 -3.25 -13.90
C MET A 117 15.91 -2.67 -15.13
N LYS A 118 15.75 -3.44 -16.22
CA LYS A 118 15.04 -2.98 -17.41
C LYS A 118 13.60 -2.56 -17.09
N TYR A 119 12.90 -3.28 -16.22
CA TYR A 119 11.52 -2.97 -15.84
C TYR A 119 11.39 -1.78 -14.90
N PHE A 120 12.43 -1.47 -14.12
CA PHE A 120 12.51 -0.22 -13.36
C PHE A 120 12.69 1.01 -14.27
N CYS A 121 13.36 0.84 -15.42
CA CYS A 121 13.55 1.89 -16.43
C CYS A 121 12.42 1.94 -17.46
N THR A 122 11.40 1.10 -17.35
CA THR A 122 10.28 1.02 -18.30
C THR A 122 9.03 1.65 -17.66
N SER A 123 8.38 2.55 -18.42
CA SER A 123 7.09 3.12 -18.01
C SER A 123 5.99 2.07 -18.05
N ALA A 124 5.21 1.96 -16.97
CA ALA A 124 4.02 1.10 -16.94
C ALA A 124 3.00 1.48 -18.02
N ALA A 125 2.71 2.78 -18.17
CA ALA A 125 1.75 3.26 -19.15
C ALA A 125 2.21 3.06 -20.60
N HIS A 126 3.50 3.25 -20.89
CA HIS A 126 4.05 3.06 -22.23
C HIS A 126 4.06 1.58 -22.60
N LEU A 127 4.54 0.69 -21.72
CA LEU A 127 4.56 -0.74 -22.03
C LEU A 127 3.15 -1.30 -22.31
N ILE A 128 2.16 -0.90 -21.49
CA ILE A 128 0.77 -1.28 -21.74
C ILE A 128 0.29 -0.73 -23.11
N ALA A 129 0.70 0.49 -23.47
CA ALA A 129 0.34 1.09 -24.75
C ALA A 129 1.02 0.41 -25.95
N ASP A 130 2.22 -0.13 -25.77
CA ASP A 130 2.96 -0.88 -26.78
C ASP A 130 2.36 -2.30 -27.00
N ILE A 131 1.80 -2.89 -25.93
CA ILE A 131 1.17 -4.22 -25.99
C ILE A 131 -0.18 -4.17 -26.69
N THR A 132 -1.02 -3.18 -26.40
CA THR A 132 -2.37 -3.10 -26.99
C THR A 132 -2.67 -1.72 -27.60
N PRO A 133 -3.22 -1.65 -28.83
CA PRO A 133 -3.69 -0.40 -29.41
C PRO A 133 -5.03 0.08 -28.81
N ASP A 134 -5.80 -0.81 -28.16
CA ASP A 134 -7.12 -0.48 -27.63
C ASP A 134 -7.03 0.42 -26.38
N PRO A 135 -7.48 1.69 -26.44
CA PRO A 135 -7.38 2.60 -25.32
C PRO A 135 -8.27 2.23 -24.13
N ALA A 136 -9.34 1.45 -24.32
CA ALA A 136 -10.17 0.99 -23.22
C ALA A 136 -9.46 -0.13 -22.46
N LEU A 137 -8.87 -1.10 -23.17
CA LEU A 137 -8.07 -2.16 -22.57
C LEU A 137 -6.87 -1.58 -21.81
N ARG A 138 -6.15 -0.61 -22.36
CA ARG A 138 -5.06 0.09 -21.64
C ARG A 138 -5.50 0.61 -20.26
N ASN A 139 -6.67 1.22 -20.21
CA ASN A 139 -7.20 1.75 -18.94
C ASN A 139 -7.67 0.64 -18.01
N VAL A 140 -8.29 -0.41 -18.54
CA VAL A 140 -8.67 -1.58 -17.74
C VAL A 140 -7.43 -2.21 -17.12
N LEU A 141 -6.37 -2.48 -17.87
CA LEU A 141 -5.13 -3.07 -17.36
C LEU A 141 -4.40 -2.19 -16.32
N ALA A 142 -4.61 -0.89 -16.36
CA ALA A 142 -4.11 0.05 -15.36
C ALA A 142 -5.08 0.27 -14.18
N GLY A 143 -6.23 -0.42 -14.13
CA GLY A 143 -7.33 -0.16 -13.21
C GLY A 143 -6.98 -0.27 -11.72
N SER A 144 -5.98 -1.06 -11.37
CA SER A 144 -5.47 -1.24 -10.01
C SER A 144 -4.34 -0.25 -9.62
N ALA A 145 -4.08 0.82 -10.40
CA ALA A 145 -2.96 1.74 -10.18
C ALA A 145 -2.93 2.37 -8.78
N LEU A 146 -4.09 2.48 -8.10
CA LEU A 146 -4.17 2.95 -6.73
C LEU A 146 -3.30 2.13 -5.75
N LEU A 147 -3.14 0.82 -5.99
CA LEU A 147 -2.41 -0.09 -5.09
C LEU A 147 -0.91 0.17 -4.96
N TYR A 148 -0.34 0.90 -5.89
CA TYR A 148 1.10 1.17 -5.88
C TYR A 148 1.45 2.67 -6.03
N GLY A 149 0.49 3.55 -5.74
CA GLY A 149 0.69 4.98 -5.91
C GLY A 149 0.86 5.39 -7.38
N GLY A 150 0.17 4.68 -8.28
CA GLY A 150 0.38 4.76 -9.73
C GLY A 150 0.12 6.14 -10.33
N LEU A 151 1.13 6.66 -11.02
CA LEU A 151 1.09 7.91 -11.79
C LEU A 151 1.51 7.61 -13.23
N LYS A 152 0.73 8.08 -14.22
CA LYS A 152 0.85 7.70 -15.64
C LYS A 152 2.27 7.88 -16.20
N ASP A 153 2.86 9.05 -15.96
CA ASP A 153 4.14 9.45 -16.58
C ASP A 153 5.35 9.26 -15.66
N VAL A 154 5.17 8.49 -14.58
CA VAL A 154 6.16 8.29 -13.52
C VAL A 154 6.37 6.82 -13.20
N SER A 155 5.27 6.05 -13.03
CA SER A 155 5.33 4.69 -12.48
C SER A 155 6.10 3.71 -13.37
N THR A 156 6.96 2.93 -12.71
CA THR A 156 7.73 1.85 -13.36
C THR A 156 6.84 0.66 -13.66
N PHE A 157 7.15 -0.06 -14.73
CA PHE A 157 6.47 -1.32 -15.02
C PHE A 157 6.78 -2.40 -13.97
N TYR A 158 7.95 -2.33 -13.34
CA TYR A 158 8.29 -3.24 -12.25
C TYR A 158 7.26 -3.21 -11.11
N GLN A 159 6.89 -2.01 -10.61
CA GLN A 159 5.89 -1.88 -9.55
C GLN A 159 4.51 -2.37 -10.00
N HIS A 160 4.09 -1.95 -11.20
CA HIS A 160 2.84 -2.38 -11.79
C HIS A 160 2.74 -3.90 -11.92
N ALA A 161 3.78 -4.52 -12.45
CA ALA A 161 3.81 -5.95 -12.71
C ALA A 161 3.87 -6.77 -11.41
N MET A 162 4.72 -6.38 -10.47
CA MET A 162 4.88 -7.06 -9.19
C MET A 162 3.55 -7.12 -8.41
N ILE A 163 2.84 -6.00 -8.34
CA ILE A 163 1.58 -5.90 -7.61
C ILE A 163 0.49 -6.72 -8.31
N ASN A 164 0.29 -6.53 -9.63
CA ASN A 164 -0.75 -7.28 -10.36
C ASN A 164 -0.46 -8.78 -10.39
N HIS A 165 0.80 -9.18 -10.57
CA HIS A 165 1.21 -10.59 -10.49
C HIS A 165 0.83 -11.21 -9.14
N SER A 166 1.17 -10.53 -8.04
CA SER A 166 0.89 -11.02 -6.69
C SER A 166 -0.59 -11.34 -6.46
N TYR A 167 -1.49 -10.49 -6.94
CA TYR A 167 -2.93 -10.67 -6.77
C TYR A 167 -3.56 -11.63 -7.79
N ILE A 168 -3.08 -11.65 -9.03
CA ILE A 168 -3.53 -12.62 -10.04
C ILE A 168 -3.16 -14.05 -9.62
N GLU A 169 -2.01 -14.24 -8.99
CA GLU A 169 -1.57 -15.53 -8.46
C GLU A 169 -2.46 -16.02 -7.29
N GLY A 170 -2.89 -15.11 -6.42
CA GLY A 170 -3.74 -15.46 -5.30
C GLY A 170 -4.02 -14.28 -4.38
N ALA A 171 -5.27 -13.85 -4.27
CA ALA A 171 -5.70 -12.72 -3.46
C ALA A 171 -6.51 -13.16 -2.23
N TYR A 172 -6.19 -12.57 -1.07
CA TYR A 172 -6.75 -12.95 0.23
C TYR A 172 -7.10 -11.74 1.08
N ARG A 173 -8.05 -11.90 2.00
CA ARG A 173 -8.31 -10.98 3.11
C ARG A 173 -7.97 -11.63 4.43
N PHE A 174 -7.57 -10.81 5.39
CA PHE A 174 -7.52 -11.22 6.79
C PHE A 174 -8.92 -11.11 7.40
N VAL A 175 -9.39 -12.22 7.99
CA VAL A 175 -10.67 -12.23 8.72
C VAL A 175 -10.45 -11.55 10.08
N ASP A 176 -11.33 -10.63 10.46
CA ASP A 176 -11.23 -9.82 11.68
C ASP A 176 -9.99 -8.89 11.72
N GLY A 177 -9.51 -8.49 10.55
CA GLY A 177 -8.46 -7.47 10.39
C GLY A 177 -7.03 -8.00 10.30
N SER A 178 -6.16 -7.13 9.79
CA SER A 178 -4.77 -7.46 9.45
C SER A 178 -3.81 -7.47 10.66
N MET A 179 -4.21 -6.93 11.82
CA MET A 179 -3.36 -6.85 13.02
C MET A 179 -2.88 -8.22 13.52
N GLN A 180 -3.60 -9.30 13.22
CA GLN A 180 -3.21 -10.66 13.58
C GLN A 180 -1.80 -11.02 13.07
N VAL A 181 -1.38 -10.52 11.91
CA VAL A 181 -0.02 -10.74 11.39
C VAL A 181 1.02 -10.15 12.35
N SER A 182 0.81 -8.90 12.78
CA SER A 182 1.72 -8.23 13.71
C SER A 182 1.75 -8.91 15.07
N LEU A 183 0.59 -9.35 15.58
CA LEU A 183 0.49 -10.05 16.86
C LEU A 183 1.24 -11.39 16.83
N GLU A 184 1.07 -12.17 15.76
CA GLU A 184 1.77 -13.44 15.64
C GLU A 184 3.29 -13.25 15.48
N LEU A 185 3.74 -12.24 14.74
CA LEU A 185 5.17 -11.90 14.66
C LEU A 185 5.73 -11.46 16.02
N ILE A 186 4.97 -10.70 16.82
CA ILE A 186 5.34 -10.35 18.20
C ILE A 186 5.49 -11.60 19.06
N ASN A 187 4.56 -12.55 18.94
CA ASN A 187 4.63 -13.82 19.65
C ASN A 187 5.91 -14.59 19.29
N VAL A 188 6.28 -14.62 18.01
CA VAL A 188 7.52 -15.25 17.54
C VAL A 188 8.75 -14.55 18.10
N ILE A 189 8.79 -13.21 18.10
CA ILE A 189 9.90 -12.43 18.68
C ILE A 189 10.07 -12.78 20.16
N ARG A 190 8.99 -12.75 20.93
CA ARG A 190 9.01 -13.05 22.37
C ARG A 190 9.40 -14.49 22.67
N ALA A 191 8.90 -15.45 21.89
CA ALA A 191 9.23 -16.87 22.03
C ALA A 191 10.73 -17.13 21.80
N ASN A 192 11.40 -16.28 21.01
CA ASN A 192 12.84 -16.34 20.76
C ASN A 192 13.66 -15.41 21.70
N GLY A 193 13.09 -14.94 22.81
CA GLY A 193 13.78 -14.11 23.80
C GLY A 193 13.88 -12.62 23.42
N GLY A 194 13.26 -12.21 22.33
CA GLY A 194 13.23 -10.81 21.92
C GLY A 194 12.23 -9.98 22.70
N THR A 195 12.44 -8.68 22.78
CA THR A 195 11.56 -7.71 23.44
C THR A 195 10.84 -6.84 22.41
N VAL A 196 9.55 -6.59 22.66
CA VAL A 196 8.74 -5.64 21.86
C VAL A 196 8.20 -4.58 22.81
N LEU A 197 8.60 -3.33 22.58
CA LEU A 197 8.22 -2.19 23.41
C LEU A 197 7.09 -1.40 22.73
N ASN A 198 6.08 -1.03 23.51
CA ASN A 198 5.00 -0.14 23.12
C ASN A 198 5.28 1.28 23.61
N ASN A 199 4.68 2.28 22.99
CA ASN A 199 4.82 3.68 23.41
C ASN A 199 6.28 4.11 23.56
N SER A 200 7.14 3.59 22.69
CA SER A 200 8.59 3.74 22.73
C SER A 200 9.06 4.34 21.40
N GLU A 201 9.07 5.66 21.34
CA GLU A 201 9.52 6.39 20.17
C GLU A 201 11.04 6.50 20.15
N ALA A 202 11.68 6.01 19.10
CA ALA A 202 13.11 6.25 18.89
C ALA A 202 13.32 7.73 18.48
N THR A 203 13.91 8.51 19.39
CA THR A 203 14.09 9.97 19.23
C THR A 203 15.50 10.35 18.80
N ARG A 204 16.47 9.43 18.95
CA ARG A 204 17.86 9.64 18.54
C ARG A 204 18.56 8.32 18.27
N ILE A 205 19.38 8.26 17.22
CA ILE A 205 20.32 7.16 16.94
C ILE A 205 21.72 7.64 17.32
N ILE A 206 22.32 7.01 18.32
CA ILE A 206 23.60 7.40 18.91
C ILE A 206 24.74 6.91 18.01
N VAL A 207 25.65 7.81 17.65
CA VAL A 207 26.85 7.48 16.86
C VAL A 207 28.10 7.94 17.59
N GLU A 208 28.99 7.00 17.87
CA GLU A 208 30.32 7.24 18.45
C GLU A 208 31.36 6.51 17.61
N ASN A 209 32.49 7.18 17.31
CA ASN A 209 33.57 6.62 16.48
C ASN A 209 33.10 6.03 15.14
N GLU A 210 32.18 6.73 14.47
CA GLU A 210 31.60 6.32 13.17
C GLU A 210 30.86 4.98 13.22
N LYS A 211 30.35 4.58 14.37
CA LYS A 211 29.49 3.40 14.57
C LYS A 211 28.27 3.75 15.40
N VAL A 212 27.15 3.14 15.07
CA VAL A 212 25.96 3.23 15.93
C VAL A 212 26.21 2.45 17.21
N GLN A 213 25.84 3.03 18.34
CA GLN A 213 25.96 2.45 19.67
C GLN A 213 24.60 2.04 20.25
N GLY A 214 23.51 2.50 19.65
CA GLY A 214 22.16 2.25 20.14
C GLY A 214 21.22 3.40 19.81
N VAL A 215 20.11 3.47 20.54
CA VAL A 215 19.07 4.48 20.35
C VAL A 215 18.63 5.09 21.69
N ILE A 216 18.13 6.33 21.63
CA ILE A 216 17.38 6.94 22.74
C ILE A 216 15.88 6.75 22.47
N ILE A 217 15.16 6.29 23.45
CA ILE A 217 13.71 6.14 23.42
C ILE A 217 13.06 7.24 24.28
N ASN A 218 12.00 7.84 23.75
CA ASN A 218 11.20 8.88 24.43
C ASN A 218 12.04 10.07 24.96
N GLY A 219 13.22 10.31 24.37
CA GLY A 219 14.13 11.38 24.75
C GLY A 219 15.03 11.08 25.95
N GLU A 220 14.85 9.99 26.67
CA GLU A 220 15.50 9.73 27.97
C GLU A 220 16.20 8.38 28.06
N GLU A 221 15.55 7.29 27.66
CA GLU A 221 16.03 5.93 27.86
C GLU A 221 17.03 5.54 26.76
N ARG A 222 18.26 5.16 27.15
CA ARG A 222 19.30 4.66 26.25
C ARG A 222 19.24 3.14 26.15
N LEU A 223 19.05 2.62 24.93
CA LEU A 223 19.21 1.21 24.62
C LEU A 223 20.46 1.01 23.78
N GLU A 224 21.40 0.23 24.27
CA GLU A 224 22.63 -0.10 23.58
C GLU A 224 22.42 -1.28 22.63
N SER A 225 23.08 -1.25 21.46
CA SER A 225 23.01 -2.30 20.46
C SER A 225 24.20 -2.24 19.50
N ASP A 226 24.71 -3.40 19.12
CA ASP A 226 25.76 -3.53 18.11
C ASP A 226 25.27 -3.19 16.70
N PHE A 227 23.99 -3.38 16.43
CA PHE A 227 23.36 -3.12 15.13
C PHE A 227 22.01 -2.44 15.32
N VAL A 228 21.67 -1.53 14.39
CA VAL A 228 20.35 -0.90 14.33
C VAL A 228 19.76 -1.11 12.93
N ILE A 229 18.53 -1.58 12.88
CA ILE A 229 17.73 -1.68 11.66
C ILE A 229 16.57 -0.68 11.79
N SER A 230 16.57 0.33 10.94
CA SER A 230 15.49 1.32 10.89
C SER A 230 14.46 0.96 9.83
N ASN A 231 13.21 0.78 10.25
CA ASN A 231 12.04 0.62 9.37
C ASN A 231 11.26 1.94 9.20
N MET A 232 11.83 3.05 9.63
CA MET A 232 11.25 4.38 9.42
C MET A 232 11.51 4.86 8.00
N HIS A 233 10.77 5.88 7.56
CA HIS A 233 11.09 6.59 6.33
C HIS A 233 12.57 7.06 6.37
N PRO A 234 13.36 6.91 5.28
CA PRO A 234 14.79 7.24 5.29
C PRO A 234 15.10 8.66 5.77
N GLN A 235 14.27 9.63 5.40
CA GLN A 235 14.42 11.01 5.89
C GLN A 235 14.27 11.09 7.41
N ARG A 236 13.28 10.39 7.99
CA ARG A 236 13.07 10.36 9.45
C ARG A 236 14.24 9.70 10.18
N THR A 237 14.78 8.63 9.62
CA THR A 237 16.00 8.01 10.16
C THR A 237 17.16 9.00 10.21
N LEU A 238 17.35 9.78 9.12
CA LEU A 238 18.44 10.77 9.08
C LEU A 238 18.19 11.99 10.00
N GLU A 239 16.94 12.33 10.30
CA GLU A 239 16.59 13.42 11.21
C GLU A 239 16.98 13.12 12.67
N ILE A 240 16.88 11.85 13.10
CA ILE A 240 17.23 11.44 14.46
C ILE A 240 18.66 10.86 14.58
N LEU A 241 19.39 10.79 13.47
CA LEU A 241 20.76 10.27 13.47
C LEU A 241 21.74 11.33 13.94
N ASP A 242 22.61 10.98 14.89
CA ASP A 242 23.70 11.84 15.32
C ASP A 242 24.62 12.27 14.17
N LYS A 243 25.16 13.47 14.30
CA LYS A 243 26.18 13.98 13.35
C LYS A 243 27.38 13.03 13.31
N ASN A 244 27.79 12.67 12.11
CA ASN A 244 28.92 11.79 11.84
C ASN A 244 29.60 12.18 10.53
N ARG A 245 30.78 11.63 10.25
CA ARG A 245 31.55 11.93 9.04
C ARG A 245 31.22 10.99 7.87
N SER A 246 30.66 9.82 8.17
CA SER A 246 30.34 8.79 7.18
C SER A 246 29.14 9.16 6.31
N ILE A 247 28.12 9.79 6.90
CA ILE A 247 26.92 10.27 6.18
C ILE A 247 27.15 11.73 5.75
N LYS A 248 27.43 11.92 4.46
CA LYS A 248 27.73 13.24 3.90
C LYS A 248 26.47 14.10 3.73
N ASN A 249 26.61 15.42 3.87
CA ASN A 249 25.52 16.37 3.68
C ASN A 249 24.84 16.22 2.30
N ALA A 250 25.61 15.92 1.24
CA ALA A 250 25.05 15.67 -0.08
C ALA A 250 24.07 14.47 -0.11
N TYR A 251 24.36 13.40 0.66
CA TYR A 251 23.45 12.27 0.79
C TYR A 251 22.18 12.68 1.55
N ILE A 252 22.32 13.41 2.66
CA ILE A 252 21.18 13.92 3.45
C ILE A 252 20.29 14.82 2.57
N SER A 253 20.90 15.76 1.83
CA SER A 253 20.16 16.65 0.91
C SER A 253 19.44 15.85 -0.18
N ARG A 254 20.09 14.83 -0.75
CA ARG A 254 19.46 13.95 -1.74
C ARG A 254 18.25 13.25 -1.15
N ILE A 255 18.36 12.63 0.03
CA ILE A 255 17.22 11.91 0.65
C ILE A 255 16.07 12.88 0.96
N ARG A 256 16.36 14.09 1.42
CA ARG A 256 15.35 15.12 1.71
C ARG A 256 14.65 15.66 0.47
N SER A 257 15.31 15.63 -0.69
CA SER A 257 14.74 16.10 -1.96
C SER A 257 13.92 15.02 -2.69
N LEU A 258 13.86 13.78 -2.18
CA LEU A 258 13.07 12.72 -2.80
C LEU A 258 11.59 12.98 -2.61
N GLU A 259 10.86 12.95 -3.72
CA GLU A 259 9.41 13.07 -3.71
C GLU A 259 8.75 11.79 -3.18
N ASN A 260 7.62 11.95 -2.51
CA ASN A 260 6.82 10.86 -1.98
C ASN A 260 5.53 10.69 -2.79
N THR A 261 5.00 9.48 -2.78
CA THR A 261 3.69 9.18 -3.37
C THR A 261 2.59 9.93 -2.63
N TYR A 262 1.42 10.00 -3.24
CA TYR A 262 0.25 10.50 -2.53
C TYR A 262 -0.06 9.67 -1.28
N GLY A 263 -0.73 10.29 -0.32
CA GLY A 263 -1.40 9.60 0.76
C GLY A 263 -2.81 9.17 0.36
N ILE A 264 -3.55 8.62 1.33
CA ILE A 264 -4.92 8.15 1.12
C ILE A 264 -5.87 8.87 2.09
N PHE A 265 -6.99 9.32 1.55
CA PHE A 265 -8.17 9.57 2.35
C PHE A 265 -8.98 8.28 2.41
N THR A 266 -9.24 7.78 3.61
CA THR A 266 -10.07 6.60 3.79
C THR A 266 -11.38 6.98 4.48
N LEU A 267 -12.49 6.61 3.87
CA LEU A 267 -13.83 6.66 4.45
C LEU A 267 -14.21 5.25 4.89
N TYR A 268 -14.42 5.08 6.18
CA TYR A 268 -14.94 3.84 6.76
C TYR A 268 -16.43 4.00 7.02
N LEU A 269 -17.22 3.10 6.47
CA LEU A 269 -18.64 3.01 6.67
C LEU A 269 -18.92 1.81 7.58
N VAL A 270 -19.45 2.06 8.77
CA VAL A 270 -20.02 1.03 9.61
C VAL A 270 -21.44 0.81 9.13
N MET A 271 -21.78 -0.43 8.80
CA MET A 271 -23.05 -0.77 8.19
C MET A 271 -24.07 -1.23 9.26
N LYS A 272 -25.32 -0.88 9.06
CA LYS A 272 -26.43 -1.44 9.85
C LYS A 272 -26.42 -2.97 9.72
N LYS A 273 -26.74 -3.67 10.82
CA LYS A 273 -26.73 -5.13 10.84
C LYS A 273 -27.63 -5.71 9.73
N LYS A 274 -27.09 -6.65 8.97
CA LYS A 274 -27.78 -7.38 7.87
C LYS A 274 -28.37 -6.48 6.78
N SER A 275 -27.80 -5.30 6.57
CA SER A 275 -28.30 -4.35 5.56
C SER A 275 -27.58 -4.43 4.22
N THR A 276 -26.31 -4.81 4.21
CA THR A 276 -25.48 -4.80 3.01
C THR A 276 -24.84 -6.18 2.80
N PRO A 277 -25.20 -6.91 1.74
CA PRO A 277 -24.60 -8.20 1.44
C PRO A 277 -23.07 -8.08 1.27
N TYR A 278 -22.33 -9.01 1.85
CA TYR A 278 -20.88 -9.07 1.73
C TYR A 278 -20.46 -9.47 0.30
N GLN A 279 -19.56 -8.73 -0.28
CA GLN A 279 -18.92 -9.05 -1.56
C GLN A 279 -17.47 -9.46 -1.32
N ASN A 280 -17.11 -10.66 -1.75
CA ASN A 280 -15.78 -11.22 -1.56
C ASN A 280 -14.79 -10.77 -2.65
N ARG A 281 -14.88 -9.49 -3.05
CA ARG A 281 -14.06 -8.82 -4.07
C ARG A 281 -13.84 -7.37 -3.72
N ASN A 282 -12.92 -6.69 -4.40
CA ASN A 282 -12.78 -5.24 -4.31
C ASN A 282 -13.34 -4.58 -5.58
N LEU A 283 -13.76 -3.32 -5.46
CA LEU A 283 -14.27 -2.54 -6.58
C LEU A 283 -13.36 -1.32 -6.78
N TYR A 284 -12.88 -1.13 -8.01
CA TYR A 284 -12.10 0.04 -8.42
C TYR A 284 -12.96 0.93 -9.31
N LEU A 285 -13.29 2.11 -8.85
CA LEU A 285 -14.14 3.06 -9.55
C LEU A 285 -13.30 4.19 -10.12
N HIS A 286 -13.50 4.48 -11.40
CA HIS A 286 -12.78 5.52 -12.11
C HIS A 286 -13.73 6.48 -12.81
N ALA A 287 -13.50 7.78 -12.63
CA ALA A 287 -14.21 8.81 -13.39
C ALA A 287 -13.67 8.84 -14.82
N ASN A 288 -14.56 8.84 -15.80
CA ASN A 288 -14.32 9.07 -17.23
C ASN A 288 -12.84 9.07 -17.70
N ASN A 289 -12.27 7.97 -18.14
CA ASN A 289 -10.89 7.86 -18.65
C ASN A 289 -9.76 8.25 -17.67
N LYS A 290 -10.04 8.35 -16.37
CA LYS A 290 -9.09 8.82 -15.33
C LYS A 290 -8.64 7.69 -14.42
N VAL A 291 -8.12 6.62 -15.01
CA VAL A 291 -7.61 5.47 -14.28
C VAL A 291 -6.35 5.84 -13.49
N TRP A 292 -5.43 6.57 -14.11
CA TRP A 292 -4.28 7.15 -13.43
C TRP A 292 -4.68 8.40 -12.64
N TYR A 293 -4.28 8.48 -11.40
CA TYR A 293 -4.55 9.67 -10.60
C TYR A 293 -3.71 10.86 -11.09
N ASP A 294 -4.34 12.03 -11.18
CA ASP A 294 -3.69 13.27 -11.61
C ASP A 294 -4.25 14.45 -10.80
N LYS A 295 -3.43 14.94 -9.85
CA LYS A 295 -3.82 16.05 -8.98
C LYS A 295 -3.96 17.39 -9.71
N LEU A 296 -3.21 17.58 -10.81
CA LEU A 296 -3.21 18.85 -11.54
C LEU A 296 -4.50 19.06 -12.32
N LEU A 297 -5.06 17.95 -12.83
CA LEU A 297 -6.31 18.02 -13.60
C LEU A 297 -7.55 18.15 -12.71
N TYR A 298 -7.51 17.62 -11.49
CA TYR A 298 -8.70 17.55 -10.61
C TYR A 298 -8.34 17.81 -9.14
N PRO A 299 -7.85 19.01 -8.81
CA PRO A 299 -7.47 19.30 -7.42
C PRO A 299 -8.68 19.17 -6.48
N GLY A 300 -8.50 18.42 -5.40
CA GLY A 300 -9.53 18.20 -4.37
C GLY A 300 -10.74 17.36 -4.78
N ARG A 301 -10.80 16.84 -6.02
CA ARG A 301 -11.91 16.00 -6.48
C ARG A 301 -11.61 14.51 -6.36
N THR A 302 -12.62 13.73 -6.01
CA THR A 302 -12.55 12.27 -6.08
C THR A 302 -12.73 11.82 -7.53
N THR A 303 -11.68 11.23 -8.11
CA THR A 303 -11.70 10.70 -9.49
C THR A 303 -11.50 9.19 -9.53
N ASN A 304 -10.96 8.63 -8.46
CA ASN A 304 -10.65 7.22 -8.32
C ASN A 304 -10.92 6.79 -6.88
N CYS A 305 -11.47 5.63 -6.69
CA CYS A 305 -11.51 5.01 -5.38
C CYS A 305 -11.47 3.48 -5.47
N MET A 306 -11.03 2.86 -4.38
CA MET A 306 -11.18 1.43 -4.14
C MET A 306 -12.20 1.23 -3.02
N ILE A 307 -13.13 0.31 -3.20
CA ILE A 307 -14.08 -0.13 -2.17
C ILE A 307 -13.70 -1.54 -1.75
N SER A 308 -13.50 -1.75 -0.46
CA SER A 308 -13.18 -3.05 0.13
C SER A 308 -14.11 -3.34 1.31
N MET A 309 -14.66 -4.52 1.38
CA MET A 309 -15.47 -4.99 2.49
C MET A 309 -14.64 -5.86 3.42
N GLN A 310 -14.64 -5.56 4.70
CA GLN A 310 -13.90 -6.35 5.69
C GLN A 310 -14.53 -7.73 5.87
N ALA A 311 -13.73 -8.79 5.88
CA ALA A 311 -14.18 -10.12 6.21
C ALA A 311 -14.29 -10.26 7.73
N SER A 312 -15.43 -10.78 8.20
CA SER A 312 -15.70 -10.99 9.62
C SER A 312 -16.03 -12.45 9.93
N SER A 313 -15.57 -12.92 11.08
CA SER A 313 -15.96 -14.23 11.62
C SER A 313 -17.35 -14.22 12.26
N GLU A 314 -17.87 -13.03 12.63
CA GLU A 314 -19.20 -12.90 13.24
C GLU A 314 -20.33 -13.03 12.19
N ASP A 315 -20.13 -12.48 11.01
CA ASP A 315 -21.08 -12.55 9.91
C ASP A 315 -20.37 -12.63 8.56
N SER A 316 -20.48 -13.76 7.90
CA SER A 316 -19.88 -13.98 6.57
C SER A 316 -20.78 -13.57 5.40
N GLN A 317 -22.07 -13.26 5.65
CA GLN A 317 -23.06 -12.94 4.63
C GLN A 317 -23.25 -11.44 4.45
N TYR A 318 -22.99 -10.64 5.50
CA TYR A 318 -23.20 -9.21 5.48
C TYR A 318 -21.91 -8.46 5.86
N ALA A 319 -21.69 -7.34 5.20
CA ALA A 319 -20.57 -6.45 5.53
C ALA A 319 -20.88 -5.68 6.81
N SER A 320 -19.94 -5.70 7.77
CA SER A 320 -19.98 -4.87 8.98
C SER A 320 -19.26 -3.54 8.77
N VAL A 321 -18.15 -3.56 8.03
CA VAL A 321 -17.34 -2.37 7.71
C VAL A 321 -16.98 -2.39 6.21
N ILE A 322 -17.17 -1.24 5.57
CA ILE A 322 -16.74 -0.98 4.20
C ILE A 322 -15.73 0.16 4.22
N SER A 323 -14.55 -0.08 3.66
CA SER A 323 -13.50 0.94 3.50
C SER A 323 -13.50 1.46 2.06
N ILE A 324 -13.52 2.78 1.90
CA ILE A 324 -13.42 3.46 0.61
C ILE A 324 -12.18 4.33 0.62
N LEU A 325 -11.21 3.98 -0.23
CA LEU A 325 -9.91 4.62 -0.32
C LEU A 325 -9.85 5.51 -1.55
N THR A 326 -9.40 6.74 -1.40
CA THR A 326 -9.14 7.66 -2.53
C THR A 326 -7.79 8.36 -2.36
N PRO A 327 -7.04 8.59 -3.44
CA PRO A 327 -5.80 9.37 -3.37
C PRO A 327 -6.04 10.77 -2.81
N MET A 328 -5.10 11.24 -2.00
CA MET A 328 -5.08 12.61 -1.49
C MET A 328 -3.64 13.05 -1.24
N TYR A 329 -3.25 14.24 -1.71
CA TYR A 329 -1.95 14.82 -1.40
C TYR A 329 -1.99 15.65 -0.11
N MET A 330 -0.84 15.76 0.56
CA MET A 330 -0.69 16.61 1.74
C MET A 330 -1.00 18.08 1.46
N ASP A 331 -0.83 18.54 0.23
CA ASP A 331 -1.16 19.92 -0.18
C ASP A 331 -2.62 20.28 0.07
N GLU A 332 -3.55 19.30 -0.06
CA GLU A 332 -4.98 19.50 0.24
C GLU A 332 -5.22 19.76 1.74
N LEU A 333 -4.24 19.45 2.57
CA LEU A 333 -4.28 19.55 4.04
C LEU A 333 -3.33 20.65 4.58
N SER A 334 -2.83 21.52 3.72
CA SER A 334 -1.85 22.55 4.05
C SER A 334 -2.28 23.44 5.22
N ALA A 335 -3.58 23.73 5.35
CA ALA A 335 -4.14 24.53 6.46
C ALA A 335 -3.97 23.85 7.84
N TRP A 336 -3.77 22.53 7.87
CA TRP A 336 -3.67 21.74 9.11
C TRP A 336 -2.34 20.99 9.27
N LYS A 337 -1.37 21.19 8.37
CA LYS A 337 -0.09 20.48 8.38
C LYS A 337 0.71 20.67 9.68
N ASP A 338 0.60 21.83 10.30
CA ASP A 338 1.34 22.20 11.51
C ASP A 338 0.53 21.94 12.80
N THR A 339 -0.59 21.22 12.69
CA THR A 339 -1.45 20.86 13.82
C THR A 339 -1.18 19.43 14.29
N THR A 340 -1.52 19.15 15.56
CA THR A 340 -1.42 17.82 16.17
C THR A 340 -2.77 17.09 16.18
N PRO A 341 -2.79 15.75 16.31
CA PRO A 341 -4.03 15.01 16.55
C PRO A 341 -4.89 15.66 17.64
N GLU A 342 -6.21 15.60 17.49
CA GLU A 342 -7.22 16.18 18.41
C GLU A 342 -7.27 17.72 18.49
N HIS A 343 -6.25 18.43 17.99
CA HIS A 343 -6.16 19.90 18.03
C HIS A 343 -6.27 20.56 16.64
N ARG A 344 -7.00 19.94 15.67
CA ARG A 344 -7.14 20.46 14.29
C ARG A 344 -8.35 21.34 14.06
N GLY A 345 -9.23 21.46 15.07
CA GLY A 345 -10.39 22.35 15.07
C GLY A 345 -11.56 21.90 14.18
N GLU A 346 -12.62 22.67 14.19
CA GLU A 346 -13.88 22.38 13.48
C GLU A 346 -13.74 22.42 11.95
N SER A 347 -12.88 23.29 11.43
CA SER A 347 -12.65 23.40 9.99
C SER A 347 -12.11 22.10 9.40
N TYR A 348 -11.25 21.39 10.12
CA TYR A 348 -10.75 20.08 9.72
C TYR A 348 -11.85 19.01 9.72
N GLN A 349 -12.73 19.03 10.71
CA GLN A 349 -13.87 18.10 10.77
C GLN A 349 -14.85 18.38 9.61
N SER A 350 -15.12 19.65 9.32
CA SER A 350 -15.96 20.07 8.19
C SER A 350 -15.36 19.62 6.85
N PHE A 351 -14.07 19.83 6.64
CA PHE A 351 -13.34 19.33 5.46
C PHE A 351 -13.49 17.81 5.29
N LYS A 352 -13.29 17.05 6.35
CA LYS A 352 -13.42 15.57 6.30
C LYS A 352 -14.85 15.14 5.97
N LYS A 353 -15.84 15.81 6.55
CA LYS A 353 -17.25 15.53 6.27
C LYS A 353 -17.60 15.81 4.81
N GLU A 354 -17.19 16.98 4.30
CA GLU A 354 -17.41 17.35 2.90
C GLU A 354 -16.77 16.36 1.93
N LYS A 355 -15.52 15.93 2.22
CA LYS A 355 -14.81 14.92 1.42
C LYS A 355 -15.53 13.58 1.46
N ALA A 356 -16.03 13.14 2.62
CA ALA A 356 -16.82 11.92 2.75
C ALA A 356 -18.11 11.98 1.91
N GLU A 357 -18.83 13.09 1.97
CA GLU A 357 -20.02 13.30 1.14
C GLU A 357 -19.70 13.31 -0.36
N GLN A 358 -18.56 13.90 -0.74
CA GLN A 358 -18.07 13.87 -2.12
C GLN A 358 -17.84 12.44 -2.60
N ILE A 359 -17.19 11.59 -1.77
CA ILE A 359 -16.96 10.18 -2.08
C ILE A 359 -18.28 9.43 -2.22
N LEU A 360 -19.23 9.64 -1.31
CA LEU A 360 -20.55 9.00 -1.39
C LEU A 360 -21.31 9.40 -2.67
N ARG A 361 -21.26 10.67 -3.06
CA ARG A 361 -21.81 11.11 -4.35
C ARG A 361 -21.11 10.46 -5.55
N PHE A 362 -19.78 10.30 -5.47
CA PHE A 362 -19.00 9.65 -6.51
C PHE A 362 -19.38 8.19 -6.70
N ILE A 363 -19.47 7.39 -5.64
CA ILE A 363 -19.86 5.97 -5.73
C ILE A 363 -21.32 5.81 -6.17
N ARG A 364 -22.21 6.71 -5.73
CA ARG A 364 -23.61 6.71 -6.19
C ARG A 364 -23.70 6.96 -7.70
N GLY A 365 -22.86 7.85 -8.23
CA GLY A 365 -22.74 8.07 -9.67
C GLY A 365 -22.31 6.83 -10.47
N HIS A 366 -21.77 5.82 -9.80
CA HIS A 366 -21.43 4.49 -10.37
C HIS A 366 -22.49 3.42 -10.05
N GLY A 367 -23.66 3.81 -9.55
CA GLY A 367 -24.75 2.90 -9.24
C GLY A 367 -24.64 2.20 -7.88
N ILE A 368 -23.72 2.64 -7.01
CA ILE A 368 -23.53 2.07 -5.67
C ILE A 368 -24.07 3.07 -4.64
N ASP A 369 -25.29 2.82 -4.13
CA ASP A 369 -25.89 3.64 -3.07
C ASP A 369 -25.92 2.84 -1.76
N LEU A 370 -25.14 3.29 -0.79
CA LEU A 370 -25.05 2.72 0.55
C LEU A 370 -25.71 3.59 1.61
N SER A 371 -26.28 4.75 1.23
CA SER A 371 -26.68 5.82 2.15
C SER A 371 -27.64 5.37 3.24
N GLU A 372 -28.63 4.55 2.90
CA GLU A 372 -29.63 4.08 3.85
C GLU A 372 -29.11 3.01 4.82
N ASN A 373 -28.01 2.35 4.45
CA ASN A 373 -27.44 1.23 5.17
C ASN A 373 -26.33 1.63 6.15
N ILE A 374 -25.89 2.91 6.12
CA ILE A 374 -24.85 3.42 6.97
C ILE A 374 -25.38 3.66 8.39
N GLU A 375 -24.67 3.14 9.40
CA GLU A 375 -24.88 3.42 10.81
C GLU A 375 -23.96 4.53 11.29
N GLU A 376 -22.66 4.44 11.00
CA GLU A 376 -21.65 5.41 11.37
C GLU A 376 -20.60 5.58 10.28
N MET A 377 -19.89 6.72 10.32
CA MET A 377 -18.80 7.01 9.40
C MET A 377 -17.55 7.48 10.17
N TYR A 378 -16.41 6.98 9.77
CA TYR A 378 -15.10 7.46 10.25
C TYR A 378 -14.21 7.80 9.07
N THR A 379 -13.27 8.72 9.27
CA THR A 379 -12.37 9.15 8.19
C THR A 379 -10.95 9.29 8.69
N THR A 380 -9.99 8.92 7.83
CA THR A 380 -8.57 9.22 7.99
C THR A 380 -8.07 10.02 6.79
N THR A 381 -6.97 10.74 6.97
CA THR A 381 -6.34 11.56 5.93
C THR A 381 -4.83 11.28 5.90
N PRO A 382 -4.08 11.80 4.94
CA PRO A 382 -2.61 11.76 4.96
C PRO A 382 -1.98 12.26 6.27
N LEU A 383 -2.62 13.18 6.99
CA LEU A 383 -2.16 13.60 8.33
C LEU A 383 -2.17 12.44 9.33
N SER A 384 -3.11 11.50 9.23
CA SER A 384 -3.13 10.31 10.09
C SER A 384 -1.95 9.39 9.79
N TYR A 385 -1.58 9.20 8.52
CA TYR A 385 -0.38 8.43 8.16
C TYR A 385 0.88 9.10 8.70
N ARG A 386 1.01 10.43 8.54
CA ARG A 386 2.14 11.18 9.09
C ARG A 386 2.27 10.98 10.60
N ASP A 387 1.18 11.14 11.33
CA ASP A 387 1.20 11.19 12.79
C ASP A 387 1.34 9.82 13.45
N TYR A 388 0.76 8.78 12.84
CA TYR A 388 0.74 7.43 13.44
C TYR A 388 1.76 6.45 12.84
N THR A 389 2.26 6.72 11.64
CA THR A 389 3.27 5.86 11.00
C THR A 389 4.57 6.59 10.66
N GLY A 390 4.65 7.90 10.89
CA GLY A 390 5.84 8.71 10.66
C GLY A 390 6.21 8.92 9.19
N THR A 391 5.30 8.61 8.24
CA THR A 391 5.58 8.77 6.82
C THR A 391 5.71 10.25 6.45
N VAL A 392 6.69 10.57 5.63
CA VAL A 392 6.86 11.93 5.10
C VAL A 392 5.70 12.23 4.14
N ASP A 393 5.17 13.46 4.25
CA ASP A 393 4.00 13.93 3.48
C ASP A 393 2.75 13.04 3.60
N GLY A 394 2.67 12.23 4.66
CA GLY A 394 1.57 11.28 4.83
C GLY A 394 1.42 10.29 3.68
N SER A 395 2.52 10.00 2.98
CA SER A 395 2.51 9.11 1.81
C SER A 395 2.09 7.69 2.17
N ALA A 396 1.29 7.07 1.31
CA ALA A 396 0.86 5.69 1.50
C ALA A 396 1.93 4.66 1.10
N TYR A 397 2.77 5.02 0.11
CA TYR A 397 3.70 4.08 -0.52
C TYR A 397 5.16 4.56 -0.50
N GLY A 398 5.48 5.60 0.30
CA GLY A 398 6.83 6.12 0.46
C GLY A 398 7.36 6.84 -0.77
N ILE A 399 8.65 6.67 -1.05
CA ILE A 399 9.38 7.41 -2.10
C ILE A 399 8.92 6.99 -3.50
N ILE A 400 8.61 7.98 -4.34
CA ILE A 400 8.25 7.78 -5.76
C ILE A 400 9.37 7.03 -6.50
N LYS A 401 8.99 6.10 -7.36
CA LYS A 401 9.87 5.40 -8.31
C LYS A 401 9.56 5.89 -9.72
N ASP A 402 10.41 6.79 -10.22
CA ASP A 402 10.29 7.34 -11.57
C ASP A 402 11.10 6.49 -12.55
N TYR A 403 10.43 5.94 -13.57
CA TYR A 403 11.09 5.12 -14.59
C TYR A 403 12.16 5.87 -15.40
N LYS A 404 12.08 7.21 -15.45
CA LYS A 404 13.06 8.05 -16.15
C LYS A 404 14.41 8.11 -15.41
N CYS A 405 14.34 8.05 -14.08
CA CYS A 405 15.51 8.18 -13.22
C CYS A 405 15.41 7.23 -12.01
N PRO A 406 15.27 5.90 -12.19
CA PRO A 406 15.01 4.96 -11.08
C PRO A 406 16.10 4.99 -10.00
N GLN A 407 17.35 5.26 -10.38
CA GLN A 407 18.49 5.36 -9.45
C GLN A 407 18.36 6.52 -8.46
N ILE A 408 17.63 7.59 -8.79
CA ILE A 408 17.43 8.74 -7.89
C ILE A 408 16.55 8.32 -6.71
N GLY A 409 15.45 7.59 -6.96
CA GLY A 409 14.54 7.10 -5.95
C GLY A 409 15.04 5.86 -5.20
N PHE A 410 16.19 5.29 -5.60
CA PHE A 410 16.72 4.10 -4.95
C PHE A 410 17.50 4.46 -3.68
N VAL A 411 17.15 3.82 -2.55
CA VAL A 411 17.81 4.00 -1.26
C VAL A 411 18.43 2.67 -0.83
N SER A 412 19.74 2.67 -0.60
CA SER A 412 20.45 1.48 -0.15
C SER A 412 19.97 1.01 1.22
N THR A 413 19.73 -0.29 1.38
CA THR A 413 19.45 -0.91 2.67
C THR A 413 20.64 -0.88 3.63
N ARG A 414 21.86 -0.74 3.10
CA ARG A 414 23.07 -0.57 3.89
C ARG A 414 23.47 0.89 3.90
N SER A 415 23.54 1.49 5.08
CA SER A 415 24.05 2.84 5.23
C SER A 415 25.57 2.90 5.13
N ARG A 416 26.13 4.11 5.13
CA ARG A 416 27.60 4.30 5.23
C ARG A 416 28.15 4.05 6.63
N LEU A 417 27.30 3.98 7.64
CA LEU A 417 27.63 3.45 8.97
C LEU A 417 27.44 1.94 8.90
N GLY A 418 28.50 1.17 9.03
CA GLY A 418 28.52 -0.27 8.73
C GLY A 418 27.53 -1.12 9.53
N ASN A 419 26.99 -0.59 10.63
CA ASN A 419 26.04 -1.26 11.52
C ASN A 419 24.67 -0.57 11.61
N LEU A 420 24.33 0.36 10.69
CA LEU A 420 22.99 0.92 10.51
C LEU A 420 22.42 0.44 9.19
N PHE A 421 21.28 -0.25 9.27
CA PHE A 421 20.54 -0.76 8.11
C PHE A 421 19.18 -0.07 8.00
N LEU A 422 18.69 0.01 6.77
CA LEU A 422 17.37 0.54 6.46
C LEU A 422 16.49 -0.57 5.86
N THR A 423 15.20 -0.57 6.17
CA THR A 423 14.23 -1.54 5.63
C THR A 423 12.85 -0.90 5.49
N GLY A 424 11.90 -1.64 4.97
CA GLY A 424 10.49 -1.27 4.90
C GLY A 424 10.05 -0.67 3.56
N GLN A 425 8.74 -0.53 3.45
CA GLN A 425 8.05 -0.09 2.22
C GLN A 425 8.45 1.29 1.71
N ASN A 426 9.00 2.15 2.58
CA ASN A 426 9.41 3.49 2.19
C ASN A 426 10.73 3.55 1.40
N LEU A 427 11.43 2.42 1.21
CA LEU A 427 12.72 2.38 0.51
C LEU A 427 12.55 2.22 -1.00
N ASN A 428 12.58 0.99 -1.48
CA ASN A 428 12.76 0.70 -2.90
C ASN A 428 11.53 0.10 -3.57
N VAL A 429 10.83 -0.76 -2.84
CA VAL A 429 9.60 -1.42 -3.30
C VAL A 429 8.62 -1.45 -2.13
N HIS A 430 7.36 -1.26 -2.40
CA HIS A 430 6.26 -1.33 -1.44
C HIS A 430 5.26 -2.41 -1.86
N GLY A 431 4.51 -2.93 -0.89
CA GLY A 431 3.53 -4.00 -1.08
C GLY A 431 4.04 -5.38 -0.74
#